data_53bbea39f127aa5d8daa65a66b620afd
#
_entry.id   53bbea39f127aa5d8daa65a66b620afd
#
_cell.length_a   1.000
_cell.length_b   1.000
_cell.length_c   1.000
_cell.angle_alpha   90.00
_cell.angle_beta   90.00
_cell.angle_gamma   90.00
#
_symmetry.space_group_name_H-M   'P 1'
#
loop_
_entity.id
_entity.type
_entity.pdbx_description
1 polymer ?
#
loop_
_entity_poly.entity_id
_entity_poly.type
_entity_poly.pdbx_seq_one_letter_code
_entity_poly.pdbx_strand_id
1 'polypeptide(L)'
;MMNYSKAIKLLYRVENPEVVQLFGGNTDKLERELERMARRKFKFVVSMQRYSKFNKEEIENAEFLLRAYPDLQIAYLDEEPPRKEGGELRLFSTLIDGHSEIIPETGKRRPKFRIELPGNPILGDGKSDNQNHAIIFYRGEYLQLIDANQDNYLEECLKIRNVVSEFEELNTSNQSPYAQWGSKEFTKSPVAIVGAREYIFSENIGILGDVAAGKEQTFGTLTARSLSWIGGKLHYGHPDFLNALFMNTRGGVSKAQKGLHLNEDIYAGMNAFGRGGRIKHIEYYQCGKGRDLGFGTILNFQTKIGSGMGEQMLSREYYYLGTQLPVDRFLTFYYGHPGFHINNIIVILSIQVFMLASKCTLE
;
A
#
# COMPACT_ATOMS: atom_id res chain seq x y z
N MET A 1 7.65 -5.26 9.76
CA MET A 1 7.73 -5.95 8.46
C MET A 1 8.52 -7.23 8.54
N MET A 2 9.67 -7.27 9.15
CA MET A 2 10.45 -8.49 9.34
C MET A 2 9.72 -9.57 10.14
N ASN A 3 8.69 -9.20 10.86
CA ASN A 3 7.82 -10.13 11.60
C ASN A 3 7.08 -11.12 10.69
N TYR A 4 6.83 -10.80 9.41
CA TYR A 4 6.22 -11.76 8.48
C TYR A 4 7.09 -12.98 8.26
N SER A 5 8.39 -12.81 8.08
CA SER A 5 9.32 -13.95 7.96
C SER A 5 9.30 -14.83 9.21
N LYS A 6 9.27 -14.21 10.40
CA LYS A 6 9.15 -14.93 11.68
C LYS A 6 7.82 -15.66 11.79
N ALA A 7 6.72 -15.00 11.43
CA ALA A 7 5.37 -15.58 11.45
C ALA A 7 5.26 -16.79 10.53
N ILE A 8 5.79 -16.70 9.31
CA ILE A 8 5.78 -17.82 8.35
C ILE A 8 6.56 -19.03 8.88
N LYS A 9 7.74 -18.80 9.49
CA LYS A 9 8.52 -19.86 10.12
C LYS A 9 7.75 -20.53 11.25
N LEU A 10 7.13 -19.72 12.12
CA LEU A 10 6.36 -20.21 13.26
C LEU A 10 5.14 -21.02 12.81
N LEU A 11 4.33 -20.48 11.89
CA LEU A 11 3.16 -21.16 11.35
C LEU A 11 3.56 -22.50 10.71
N TYR A 12 4.58 -22.50 9.86
CA TYR A 12 5.04 -23.72 9.21
C TYR A 12 5.48 -24.79 10.23
N ARG A 13 6.21 -24.37 11.27
CA ARG A 13 6.67 -25.25 12.34
C ARG A 13 5.52 -25.88 13.12
N VAL A 14 4.48 -25.08 13.42
CA VAL A 14 3.31 -25.55 14.18
C VAL A 14 2.40 -26.46 13.33
N GLU A 15 2.24 -26.13 12.07
CA GLU A 15 1.35 -26.87 11.15
C GLU A 15 1.98 -28.17 10.64
N ASN A 16 3.30 -28.32 10.71
CA ASN A 16 4.01 -29.49 10.21
C ASN A 16 4.93 -30.10 11.31
N PRO A 17 4.36 -30.67 12.37
CA PRO A 17 5.14 -31.22 13.48
C PRO A 17 6.06 -32.39 13.04
N GLU A 18 5.69 -33.12 12.00
CA GLU A 18 6.52 -34.16 11.40
C GLU A 18 7.84 -33.62 10.85
N VAL A 19 7.86 -32.41 10.31
CA VAL A 19 9.10 -31.77 9.83
C VAL A 19 10.05 -31.51 11.00
N VAL A 20 9.53 -31.11 12.16
CA VAL A 20 10.33 -30.92 13.38
C VAL A 20 10.95 -32.23 13.83
N GLN A 21 10.19 -33.33 13.78
CA GLN A 21 10.66 -34.66 14.16
C GLN A 21 11.75 -35.20 13.23
N LEU A 22 11.67 -34.91 11.93
CA LEU A 22 12.66 -35.34 10.93
C LEU A 22 14.08 -34.82 11.23
N PHE A 23 14.20 -33.71 11.93
CA PHE A 23 15.51 -33.13 12.29
C PHE A 23 16.10 -33.69 13.59
N GLY A 24 15.37 -34.62 14.29
CA GLY A 24 15.90 -35.38 15.41
C GLY A 24 16.52 -34.56 16.54
N GLY A 25 15.96 -33.38 16.82
CA GLY A 25 16.46 -32.44 17.84
C GLY A 25 17.58 -31.51 17.35
N ASN A 26 18.03 -31.59 16.09
CA ASN A 26 19.01 -30.65 15.55
C ASN A 26 18.36 -29.32 15.19
N THR A 27 18.29 -28.44 16.17
CA THR A 27 17.66 -27.10 16.08
C THR A 27 18.30 -26.23 15.00
N ASP A 28 19.60 -26.29 14.81
CA ASP A 28 20.30 -25.45 13.84
C ASP A 28 20.00 -25.84 12.38
N LYS A 29 19.86 -27.14 12.12
CA LYS A 29 19.42 -27.59 10.80
C LYS A 29 17.98 -27.21 10.53
N LEU A 30 17.11 -27.40 11.50
CA LEU A 30 15.71 -27.03 11.40
C LEU A 30 15.56 -25.54 11.11
N GLU A 31 16.24 -24.68 11.88
CA GLU A 31 16.15 -23.22 11.69
C GLU A 31 16.64 -22.79 10.31
N ARG A 32 17.73 -23.37 9.81
CA ARG A 32 18.22 -23.10 8.45
C ARG A 32 17.22 -23.50 7.36
N GLU A 33 16.51 -24.61 7.52
CA GLU A 33 15.49 -25.00 6.55
C GLU A 33 14.24 -24.13 6.63
N LEU A 34 13.84 -23.72 7.84
CA LEU A 34 12.76 -22.77 8.04
C LEU A 34 13.06 -21.39 7.42
N GLU A 35 14.31 -20.94 7.58
CA GLU A 35 14.75 -19.70 6.91
C GLU A 35 14.74 -19.81 5.39
N ARG A 36 15.24 -20.93 4.86
CA ARG A 36 15.21 -21.18 3.42
C ARG A 36 13.78 -21.21 2.88
N MET A 37 12.87 -21.82 3.61
CA MET A 37 11.45 -21.85 3.25
C MET A 37 10.84 -20.45 3.32
N ALA A 38 11.08 -19.68 4.39
CA ALA A 38 10.57 -18.32 4.54
C ALA A 38 11.08 -17.40 3.42
N ARG A 39 12.37 -17.47 3.08
CA ARG A 39 12.98 -16.73 1.96
C ARG A 39 12.35 -17.05 0.60
N ARG A 40 11.82 -18.25 0.41
CA ARG A 40 11.11 -18.63 -0.82
C ARG A 40 9.67 -18.10 -0.85
N LYS A 41 9.02 -18.08 0.32
CA LYS A 41 7.61 -17.70 0.45
C LYS A 41 7.38 -16.21 0.60
N PHE A 42 8.35 -15.50 1.16
CA PHE A 42 8.23 -14.08 1.48
C PHE A 42 9.44 -13.30 0.96
N LYS A 43 9.15 -12.20 0.27
CA LYS A 43 10.15 -11.24 -0.19
C LYS A 43 9.80 -9.86 0.35
N PHE A 44 10.79 -9.21 0.93
CA PHE A 44 10.65 -7.83 1.38
C PHE A 44 11.52 -6.92 0.51
N VAL A 45 10.87 -6.03 -0.23
CA VAL A 45 11.53 -5.09 -1.13
C VAL A 45 11.16 -3.67 -0.74
N VAL A 46 12.16 -2.85 -0.53
CA VAL A 46 12.01 -1.41 -0.33
C VAL A 46 12.18 -0.72 -1.68
N SER A 47 11.14 -0.06 -2.13
CA SER A 47 11.19 0.81 -3.30
C SER A 47 11.76 2.17 -2.87
N MET A 48 13.07 2.36 -3.05
CA MET A 48 13.81 3.50 -2.50
C MET A 48 14.07 4.56 -3.57
N GLN A 49 13.12 5.49 -3.69
CA GLN A 49 13.05 6.47 -4.79
C GLN A 49 14.32 7.30 -4.97
N ARG A 50 15.00 7.66 -3.90
CA ARG A 50 16.13 8.59 -3.93
C ARG A 50 17.48 7.95 -3.65
N TYR A 51 17.58 6.62 -3.62
CA TYR A 51 18.80 5.93 -3.20
C TYR A 51 20.05 6.35 -3.99
N SER A 52 19.93 6.52 -5.30
CA SER A 52 21.05 6.97 -6.15
C SER A 52 21.54 8.38 -5.82
N LYS A 53 20.72 9.19 -5.15
CA LYS A 53 20.98 10.60 -4.78
C LYS A 53 21.21 10.80 -3.28
N PHE A 54 21.39 9.71 -2.54
CA PHE A 54 21.63 9.75 -1.10
C PHE A 54 22.96 10.41 -0.78
N ASN A 55 22.95 11.23 0.27
CA ASN A 55 24.16 11.75 0.87
C ASN A 55 24.87 10.64 1.69
N LYS A 56 26.04 10.94 2.24
CA LYS A 56 26.86 9.99 2.97
C LYS A 56 26.14 9.38 4.19
N GLU A 57 25.44 10.19 4.95
CA GLU A 57 24.68 9.77 6.14
C GLU A 57 23.51 8.85 5.74
N GLU A 58 22.76 9.22 4.71
CA GLU A 58 21.66 8.40 4.19
C GLU A 58 22.15 7.04 3.67
N ILE A 59 23.31 6.99 3.04
CA ILE A 59 23.95 5.74 2.61
C ILE A 59 24.36 4.90 3.82
N GLU A 60 24.96 5.50 4.84
CA GLU A 60 25.37 4.80 6.09
C GLU A 60 24.14 4.20 6.78
N ASN A 61 23.03 4.93 6.84
CA ASN A 61 21.76 4.45 7.38
C ASN A 61 21.18 3.29 6.56
N ALA A 62 21.23 3.35 5.24
CA ALA A 62 20.80 2.27 4.37
C ALA A 62 21.70 1.03 4.54
N GLU A 63 23.03 1.20 4.69
CA GLU A 63 23.95 0.13 4.97
C GLU A 63 23.73 -0.51 6.34
N PHE A 64 23.42 0.29 7.36
CA PHE A 64 23.03 -0.24 8.67
C PHE A 64 21.78 -1.11 8.57
N LEU A 65 20.76 -0.65 7.82
CA LEU A 65 19.54 -1.40 7.57
C LEU A 65 19.83 -2.75 6.86
N LEU A 66 20.65 -2.74 5.82
CA LEU A 66 21.03 -3.95 5.07
C LEU A 66 21.89 -4.93 5.89
N ARG A 67 22.71 -4.43 6.82
CA ARG A 67 23.46 -5.27 7.76
C ARG A 67 22.54 -5.90 8.80
N ALA A 68 21.58 -5.14 9.32
CA ALA A 68 20.61 -5.66 10.29
C ALA A 68 19.65 -6.68 9.66
N TYR A 69 19.33 -6.50 8.38
CA TYR A 69 18.37 -7.33 7.62
C TYR A 69 18.96 -7.71 6.26
N PRO A 70 19.85 -8.72 6.19
CA PRO A 70 20.55 -9.08 4.95
C PRO A 70 19.64 -9.53 3.82
N ASP A 71 18.45 -10.07 4.13
CA ASP A 71 17.46 -10.52 3.15
C ASP A 71 16.55 -9.40 2.63
N LEU A 72 16.67 -8.20 3.20
CA LEU A 72 16.01 -7.01 2.69
C LEU A 72 16.56 -6.65 1.32
N GLN A 73 15.67 -6.38 0.38
CA GLN A 73 16.03 -5.93 -0.96
C GLN A 73 15.71 -4.46 -1.13
N ILE A 74 16.60 -3.71 -1.76
CA ILE A 74 16.38 -2.32 -2.14
C ILE A 74 16.32 -2.23 -3.65
N ALA A 75 15.18 -1.78 -4.17
CA ALA A 75 14.98 -1.48 -5.58
C ALA A 75 15.04 0.03 -5.80
N TYR A 76 15.83 0.47 -6.77
CA TYR A 76 15.99 1.88 -7.09
C TYR A 76 16.34 2.11 -8.57
N LEU A 77 16.20 3.33 -9.01
CA LEU A 77 16.65 3.78 -10.31
C LEU A 77 18.06 4.39 -10.18
N ASP A 78 18.99 3.85 -10.95
CA ASP A 78 20.35 4.36 -11.07
C ASP A 78 20.49 5.15 -12.37
N GLU A 79 21.24 6.25 -12.33
CA GLU A 79 21.42 7.17 -13.46
C GLU A 79 22.88 7.16 -13.89
N GLU A 80 23.12 6.98 -15.19
CA GLU A 80 24.45 7.10 -15.79
C GLU A 80 24.47 8.18 -16.88
N PRO A 81 25.61 8.80 -17.11
CA PRO A 81 25.77 9.77 -18.18
C PRO A 81 25.50 9.12 -19.55
N PRO A 82 25.08 9.90 -20.54
CA PRO A 82 24.85 9.41 -21.89
C PRO A 82 26.12 8.86 -22.52
N ARG A 83 25.98 7.90 -23.42
CA ARG A 83 27.13 7.34 -24.18
C ARG A 83 27.73 8.29 -25.19
N LYS A 84 26.95 9.30 -25.60
CA LYS A 84 27.35 10.31 -26.57
C LYS A 84 27.06 11.71 -26.03
N GLU A 85 27.90 12.66 -26.32
CA GLU A 85 27.68 14.06 -25.98
C GLU A 85 26.34 14.55 -26.55
N GLY A 86 25.49 15.16 -25.70
CA GLY A 86 24.14 15.58 -26.08
C GLY A 86 23.06 14.51 -26.05
N GLY A 87 23.37 13.28 -25.65
CA GLY A 87 22.39 12.20 -25.47
C GLY A 87 21.58 12.33 -24.16
N GLU A 88 20.53 11.51 -24.03
CA GLU A 88 19.75 11.43 -22.80
C GLU A 88 20.47 10.58 -21.72
N LEU A 89 20.17 10.87 -20.45
CA LEU A 89 20.64 10.08 -19.31
C LEU A 89 20.18 8.64 -19.45
N ARG A 90 21.09 7.71 -19.17
CA ARG A 90 20.79 6.28 -19.18
C ARG A 90 20.26 5.88 -17.80
N LEU A 91 19.14 5.22 -17.79
CA LEU A 91 18.45 4.80 -16.57
C LEU A 91 18.53 3.30 -16.43
N PHE A 92 18.82 2.85 -15.22
CA PHE A 92 18.94 1.44 -14.88
C PHE A 92 18.01 1.09 -13.73
N SER A 93 17.25 0.03 -13.92
CA SER A 93 16.55 -0.63 -12.83
C SER A 93 17.54 -1.47 -12.04
N THR A 94 17.69 -1.21 -10.77
CA THR A 94 18.74 -1.79 -9.93
C THR A 94 18.17 -2.39 -8.66
N LEU A 95 18.64 -3.59 -8.30
CA LEU A 95 18.30 -4.30 -7.08
C LEU A 95 19.56 -4.66 -6.32
N ILE A 96 19.61 -4.31 -5.04
CA ILE A 96 20.67 -4.72 -4.11
C ILE A 96 20.08 -5.40 -2.87
N ASP A 97 20.88 -6.14 -2.15
CA ASP A 97 20.54 -6.71 -0.84
C ASP A 97 21.75 -6.71 0.11
N GLY A 98 21.53 -7.14 1.35
CA GLY A 98 22.59 -7.20 2.35
C GLY A 98 23.69 -8.25 2.07
N HIS A 99 23.42 -9.22 1.19
CA HIS A 99 24.38 -10.22 0.75
C HIS A 99 25.26 -9.76 -0.41
N SER A 100 24.90 -8.65 -1.06
CA SER A 100 25.69 -8.08 -2.15
C SER A 100 27.02 -7.53 -1.65
N GLU A 101 28.10 -7.82 -2.37
CA GLU A 101 29.46 -7.35 -2.05
C GLU A 101 29.57 -5.82 -2.20
N ILE A 102 30.36 -5.19 -1.35
CA ILE A 102 30.71 -3.78 -1.48
C ILE A 102 31.86 -3.65 -2.46
N ILE A 103 31.70 -2.82 -3.47
CA ILE A 103 32.75 -2.51 -4.46
C ILE A 103 33.72 -1.52 -3.80
N PRO A 104 35.00 -1.89 -3.61
CA PRO A 104 35.95 -1.05 -2.87
C PRO A 104 36.17 0.33 -3.48
N GLU A 105 36.12 0.43 -4.80
CA GLU A 105 36.39 1.65 -5.57
C GLU A 105 35.30 2.71 -5.43
N THR A 106 34.03 2.27 -5.30
CA THR A 106 32.88 3.16 -5.27
C THR A 106 32.20 3.23 -3.91
N GLY A 107 32.48 2.29 -3.00
CA GLY A 107 31.77 2.12 -1.73
C GLY A 107 30.32 1.65 -1.88
N LYS A 108 29.86 1.42 -3.11
CA LYS A 108 28.50 0.97 -3.41
C LYS A 108 28.42 -0.56 -3.41
N ARG A 109 27.25 -1.09 -3.13
CA ARG A 109 27.00 -2.54 -3.26
C ARG A 109 26.91 -2.94 -4.72
N ARG A 110 27.47 -4.10 -5.05
CA ARG A 110 27.33 -4.72 -6.36
C ARG A 110 25.85 -5.06 -6.59
N PRO A 111 25.25 -4.59 -7.69
CA PRO A 111 23.86 -4.93 -7.99
C PRO A 111 23.68 -6.43 -8.18
N LYS A 112 22.65 -6.99 -7.53
CA LYS A 112 22.18 -8.36 -7.77
C LYS A 112 21.46 -8.46 -9.11
N PHE A 113 20.80 -7.40 -9.48
CA PHE A 113 20.14 -7.23 -10.77
C PHE A 113 20.31 -5.79 -11.22
N ARG A 114 20.62 -5.60 -12.49
CA ARG A 114 20.74 -4.27 -13.12
C ARG A 114 20.40 -4.38 -14.60
N ILE A 115 19.41 -3.62 -15.03
CA ILE A 115 18.97 -3.59 -16.43
C ILE A 115 18.82 -2.16 -16.90
N GLU A 116 19.30 -1.87 -18.11
CA GLU A 116 19.09 -0.58 -18.77
C GLU A 116 17.63 -0.48 -19.23
N LEU A 117 16.98 0.63 -18.89
CA LEU A 117 15.61 0.90 -19.25
C LEU A 117 15.55 1.69 -20.57
N PRO A 118 14.51 1.45 -21.40
CA PRO A 118 14.37 2.17 -22.68
C PRO A 118 13.98 3.63 -22.51
N GLY A 119 13.60 4.06 -21.30
CA GLY A 119 13.22 5.43 -20.99
C GLY A 119 12.96 5.60 -19.50
N ASN A 120 12.58 6.82 -19.10
CA ASN A 120 12.30 7.14 -17.72
C ASN A 120 10.95 6.56 -17.29
N PRO A 121 10.90 5.63 -16.31
CA PRO A 121 9.65 5.09 -15.80
C PRO A 121 8.90 6.05 -14.88
N ILE A 122 9.53 7.16 -14.47
CA ILE A 122 8.92 8.18 -13.63
C ILE A 122 8.10 9.13 -14.49
N LEU A 123 6.78 8.99 -14.41
CA LEU A 123 5.81 9.79 -15.17
C LEU A 123 5.15 10.88 -14.33
N GLY A 124 5.17 10.73 -13.01
CA GLY A 124 4.52 11.61 -12.04
C GLY A 124 5.47 12.08 -10.94
N ASP A 125 5.06 11.90 -9.70
CA ASP A 125 5.76 12.40 -8.50
C ASP A 125 6.80 11.41 -7.94
N GLY A 126 6.94 10.27 -8.55
CA GLY A 126 7.97 9.29 -8.27
C GLY A 126 7.60 8.18 -7.30
N LYS A 127 6.67 8.34 -6.36
CA LYS A 127 6.29 7.27 -5.42
C LYS A 127 5.66 6.10 -6.15
N SER A 128 4.55 6.35 -6.86
CA SER A 128 3.80 5.34 -7.59
C SER A 128 4.61 4.67 -8.69
N ASP A 129 5.33 5.48 -9.44
CA ASP A 129 6.20 5.02 -10.52
C ASP A 129 7.28 4.10 -10.01
N ASN A 130 7.91 4.47 -8.89
CA ASN A 130 8.97 3.69 -8.27
C ASN A 130 8.43 2.37 -7.68
N GLN A 131 7.23 2.36 -7.09
CA GLN A 131 6.57 1.13 -6.65
C GLN A 131 6.25 0.21 -7.84
N ASN A 132 5.69 0.75 -8.91
CA ASN A 132 5.39 0.00 -10.12
C ASN A 132 6.66 -0.56 -10.78
N HIS A 133 7.74 0.22 -10.81
CA HIS A 133 9.03 -0.23 -11.28
C HIS A 133 9.56 -1.40 -10.47
N ALA A 134 9.43 -1.36 -9.14
CA ALA A 134 9.94 -2.41 -8.26
C ALA A 134 9.24 -3.77 -8.46
N ILE A 135 8.03 -3.81 -9.05
CA ILE A 135 7.28 -5.06 -9.31
C ILE A 135 8.07 -6.04 -10.18
N ILE A 136 8.92 -5.58 -11.08
CA ILE A 136 9.71 -6.45 -11.97
C ILE A 136 10.59 -7.46 -11.21
N PHE A 137 10.94 -7.16 -9.97
CA PHE A 137 11.76 -8.02 -9.12
C PHE A 137 10.96 -9.07 -8.34
N TYR A 138 9.63 -9.02 -8.42
CA TYR A 138 8.75 -9.93 -7.69
C TYR A 138 8.34 -11.13 -8.52
N ARG A 139 8.28 -12.25 -7.84
CA ARG A 139 7.69 -13.49 -8.36
C ARG A 139 6.79 -14.10 -7.30
N GLY A 140 5.82 -13.32 -6.82
CA GLY A 140 4.83 -13.75 -5.84
C GLY A 140 3.44 -13.75 -6.43
N GLU A 141 2.50 -14.38 -5.72
CA GLU A 141 1.08 -14.38 -6.07
C GLU A 141 0.37 -13.18 -5.48
N TYR A 142 0.84 -12.72 -4.33
CA TYR A 142 0.26 -11.62 -3.56
C TYR A 142 1.32 -10.56 -3.25
N LEU A 143 0.88 -9.33 -3.20
CA LEU A 143 1.70 -8.18 -2.89
C LEU A 143 1.01 -7.35 -1.82
N GLN A 144 1.73 -7.00 -0.76
CA GLN A 144 1.31 -6.01 0.23
C GLN A 144 2.16 -4.76 0.08
N LEU A 145 1.50 -3.63 -0.08
CA LEU A 145 2.15 -2.32 -0.04
C LEU A 145 2.14 -1.80 1.39
N ILE A 146 3.24 -1.18 1.79
CA ILE A 146 3.42 -0.65 3.14
C ILE A 146 4.23 0.63 3.08
N ASP A 147 3.76 1.65 3.78
CA ASP A 147 4.52 2.89 3.96
C ASP A 147 5.65 2.70 4.97
N ALA A 148 6.64 3.57 4.89
CA ALA A 148 7.79 3.55 5.79
C ALA A 148 7.41 3.79 7.28
N ASN A 149 6.28 4.45 7.54
CA ASN A 149 5.74 4.72 8.86
C ASN A 149 4.71 3.69 9.35
N GLN A 150 4.67 2.52 8.73
CA GLN A 150 3.75 1.44 9.13
C GLN A 150 4.51 0.24 9.65
N ASP A 151 3.90 -0.41 10.64
CA ASP A 151 4.43 -1.64 11.21
C ASP A 151 3.31 -2.57 11.68
N ASN A 152 3.64 -3.85 11.80
CA ASN A 152 2.75 -4.87 12.30
C ASN A 152 3.39 -5.65 13.45
N TYR A 153 2.60 -5.92 14.48
CA TYR A 153 2.97 -6.87 15.51
C TYR A 153 3.03 -8.30 14.95
N LEU A 154 3.76 -9.16 15.64
CA LEU A 154 3.89 -10.56 15.24
C LEU A 154 2.53 -11.28 15.17
N GLU A 155 1.63 -10.97 16.10
CA GLU A 155 0.29 -11.52 16.16
C GLU A 155 -0.53 -11.22 14.90
N GLU A 156 -0.40 -10.00 14.38
CA GLU A 156 -1.05 -9.63 13.12
C GLU A 156 -0.44 -10.38 11.94
N CYS A 157 0.88 -10.52 11.92
CA CYS A 157 1.57 -11.26 10.86
C CYS A 157 1.20 -12.75 10.85
N LEU A 158 0.85 -13.35 12.00
CA LEU A 158 0.38 -14.74 12.07
C LEU A 158 -0.96 -14.97 11.36
N LYS A 159 -1.76 -13.92 11.14
CA LYS A 159 -3.04 -13.99 10.43
C LYS A 159 -2.89 -14.03 8.90
N ILE A 160 -1.67 -13.91 8.38
CA ILE A 160 -1.41 -13.77 6.93
C ILE A 160 -2.02 -14.90 6.11
N ARG A 161 -2.06 -16.12 6.64
CA ARG A 161 -2.68 -17.25 5.95
C ARG A 161 -4.17 -17.05 5.73
N ASN A 162 -4.87 -16.57 6.75
CA ASN A 162 -6.30 -16.28 6.65
C ASN A 162 -6.55 -15.12 5.68
N VAL A 163 -5.69 -14.08 5.73
CA VAL A 163 -5.78 -12.95 4.80
C VAL A 163 -5.58 -13.39 3.35
N VAL A 164 -4.63 -14.28 3.09
CA VAL A 164 -4.40 -14.81 1.73
C VAL A 164 -5.59 -15.69 1.28
N SER A 165 -6.21 -16.46 2.18
CA SER A 165 -7.37 -17.28 1.84
C SER A 165 -8.60 -16.48 1.40
N GLU A 166 -8.67 -15.17 1.74
CA GLU A 166 -9.76 -14.31 1.28
C GLU A 166 -9.75 -14.09 -0.25
N PHE A 167 -8.62 -14.30 -0.90
CA PHE A 167 -8.54 -14.27 -2.36
C PHE A 167 -9.04 -15.56 -3.01
N GLU A 168 -9.02 -16.66 -2.27
CA GLU A 168 -9.40 -17.99 -2.71
C GLU A 168 -10.87 -18.28 -2.38
N GLU A 169 -11.74 -17.28 -2.31
CA GLU A 169 -13.16 -17.48 -2.05
C GLU A 169 -13.69 -18.60 -2.95
N LEU A 170 -13.74 -19.80 -2.40
CA LEU A 170 -14.50 -20.88 -2.97
C LEU A 170 -15.95 -20.41 -3.07
N ASN A 171 -16.60 -20.69 -4.19
CA ASN A 171 -17.99 -20.34 -4.50
C ASN A 171 -19.00 -20.98 -3.52
N THR A 172 -18.75 -20.85 -2.23
CA THR A 172 -19.75 -21.12 -1.22
C THR A 172 -20.79 -20.03 -1.36
N SER A 173 -21.97 -20.44 -1.70
CA SER A 173 -23.22 -19.74 -1.93
C SER A 173 -23.61 -18.69 -0.88
N ASN A 174 -22.71 -17.88 -0.44
CA ASN A 174 -23.03 -16.65 0.28
C ASN A 174 -23.62 -15.65 -0.71
N GLN A 175 -24.86 -15.95 -1.10
CA GLN A 175 -25.71 -14.95 -1.72
C GLN A 175 -25.75 -13.79 -0.75
N SER A 176 -25.00 -12.73 -1.07
CA SER A 176 -25.22 -11.45 -0.44
C SER A 176 -26.73 -11.16 -0.51
N PRO A 177 -27.38 -10.73 0.57
CA PRO A 177 -28.78 -10.33 0.52
C PRO A 177 -29.08 -9.31 -0.59
N TYR A 178 -28.04 -8.65 -1.09
CA TYR A 178 -28.10 -7.73 -2.24
C TYR A 178 -27.81 -8.42 -3.59
N ALA A 179 -27.52 -9.70 -3.64
CA ALA A 179 -27.30 -10.42 -4.90
C ALA A 179 -28.57 -10.47 -5.79
N GLN A 180 -29.75 -10.19 -5.22
CA GLN A 180 -30.97 -10.00 -5.98
C GLN A 180 -30.97 -8.74 -6.85
N TRP A 181 -30.15 -7.74 -6.52
CA TRP A 181 -30.05 -6.46 -7.22
C TRP A 181 -28.81 -6.35 -8.11
N GLY A 182 -27.80 -7.17 -7.87
CA GLY A 182 -26.58 -7.23 -8.66
C GLY A 182 -26.62 -8.33 -9.70
N SER A 183 -26.17 -8.06 -10.90
CA SER A 183 -26.01 -9.09 -11.93
C SER A 183 -25.22 -10.27 -11.38
N LYS A 184 -25.60 -11.50 -11.74
CA LYS A 184 -24.89 -12.75 -11.36
C LYS A 184 -23.38 -12.74 -11.72
N GLU A 185 -22.94 -11.81 -12.55
CA GLU A 185 -21.57 -11.62 -12.96
C GLU A 185 -20.68 -11.04 -11.86
N PHE A 186 -21.20 -10.15 -11.01
CA PHE A 186 -20.43 -9.53 -9.92
C PHE A 186 -20.01 -10.52 -8.83
N THR A 187 -20.78 -11.55 -8.59
CA THR A 187 -20.47 -12.58 -7.59
C THR A 187 -19.38 -13.56 -8.04
N LYS A 188 -19.09 -13.61 -9.34
CA LYS A 188 -18.06 -14.47 -9.94
C LYS A 188 -16.72 -13.77 -10.14
N SER A 189 -16.65 -12.46 -9.92
CA SER A 189 -15.41 -11.70 -10.09
C SER A 189 -14.37 -12.09 -9.04
N PRO A 190 -13.10 -12.30 -9.42
CA PRO A 190 -12.05 -12.64 -8.46
C PRO A 190 -11.80 -11.49 -7.49
N VAL A 191 -11.46 -11.83 -6.25
CA VAL A 191 -10.99 -10.83 -5.28
C VAL A 191 -9.62 -10.34 -5.73
N ALA A 192 -9.53 -9.08 -6.10
CA ALA A 192 -8.31 -8.44 -6.58
C ALA A 192 -7.53 -7.77 -5.45
N ILE A 193 -8.24 -7.22 -4.48
CA ILE A 193 -7.68 -6.46 -3.36
C ILE A 193 -8.42 -6.85 -2.09
N VAL A 194 -7.64 -7.12 -1.03
CA VAL A 194 -8.15 -7.31 0.33
C VAL A 194 -7.66 -6.16 1.18
N GLY A 195 -8.59 -5.35 1.66
CA GLY A 195 -8.33 -4.24 2.56
C GLY A 195 -8.49 -4.63 4.02
N ALA A 196 -7.73 -4.01 4.90
CA ALA A 196 -7.71 -4.27 6.31
C ALA A 196 -7.96 -3.00 7.14
N ARG A 197 -8.08 -3.18 8.44
CA ARG A 197 -8.16 -2.06 9.37
C ARG A 197 -6.80 -1.39 9.51
N GLU A 198 -6.85 -0.09 9.70
CA GLU A 198 -5.69 0.72 10.06
C GLU A 198 -5.91 1.32 11.45
N TYR A 199 -4.90 1.28 12.30
CA TYR A 199 -4.91 1.98 13.57
C TYR A 199 -3.69 2.89 13.67
N ILE A 200 -3.83 4.00 14.40
CA ILE A 200 -2.73 4.93 14.58
C ILE A 200 -2.01 4.61 15.88
N PHE A 201 -0.68 4.49 15.81
CA PHE A 201 0.19 4.55 16.96
C PHE A 201 1.05 5.80 16.88
N SER A 202 1.15 6.53 17.97
CA SER A 202 2.01 7.69 18.10
C SER A 202 2.42 7.89 19.55
N GLU A 203 3.66 8.25 19.79
CA GLU A 203 4.18 8.47 21.13
C GLU A 203 3.64 9.76 21.75
N ASN A 204 3.30 10.75 20.95
CA ASN A 204 2.75 12.03 21.39
C ASN A 204 1.25 12.11 21.08
N ILE A 205 0.46 11.56 21.99
CA ILE A 205 -1.00 11.61 21.91
C ILE A 205 -1.47 12.89 22.57
N GLY A 206 -1.98 13.81 21.78
CA GLY A 206 -2.69 15.01 22.23
C GLY A 206 -4.01 15.13 21.49
N ILE A 207 -4.76 16.19 21.71
CA ILE A 207 -6.06 16.44 21.07
C ILE A 207 -5.98 16.26 19.55
N LEU A 208 -4.91 16.74 18.91
CA LEU A 208 -4.71 16.56 17.46
C LEU A 208 -4.49 15.09 17.09
N GLY A 209 -3.83 14.32 17.95
CA GLY A 209 -3.68 12.88 17.80
C GLY A 209 -5.00 12.15 17.86
N ASP A 210 -5.84 12.48 18.82
CA ASP A 210 -7.18 11.90 18.98
C ASP A 210 -8.06 12.20 17.75
N VAL A 211 -8.01 13.44 17.26
CA VAL A 211 -8.73 13.83 16.02
C VAL A 211 -8.22 13.05 14.82
N ALA A 212 -6.91 12.90 14.66
CA ALA A 212 -6.32 12.14 13.56
C ALA A 212 -6.68 10.64 13.65
N ALA A 213 -6.60 10.06 14.83
CA ALA A 213 -6.99 8.67 15.09
C ALA A 213 -8.48 8.44 14.82
N GLY A 214 -9.34 9.31 15.31
CA GLY A 214 -10.79 9.25 15.08
C GLY A 214 -11.16 9.35 13.61
N LYS A 215 -10.46 10.21 12.86
CA LYS A 215 -10.65 10.36 11.42
C LYS A 215 -10.22 9.10 10.66
N GLU A 216 -9.07 8.53 10.96
CA GLU A 216 -8.60 7.29 10.32
C GLU A 216 -9.52 6.11 10.66
N GLN A 217 -9.96 5.97 11.90
CA GLN A 217 -10.91 4.93 12.28
C GLN A 217 -12.27 5.10 11.59
N THR A 218 -12.77 6.33 11.47
CA THR A 218 -14.03 6.60 10.79
C THR A 218 -13.92 6.24 9.33
N PHE A 219 -12.90 6.72 8.64
CA PHE A 219 -12.72 6.47 7.20
C PHE A 219 -12.26 5.04 6.93
N GLY A 220 -11.21 4.59 7.61
CA GLY A 220 -10.57 3.30 7.36
C GLY A 220 -11.35 2.10 7.91
N THR A 221 -12.17 2.27 8.93
CA THR A 221 -12.90 1.17 9.57
C THR A 221 -14.41 1.30 9.41
N LEU A 222 -15.03 2.32 9.94
CA LEU A 222 -16.50 2.41 9.95
C LEU A 222 -17.06 2.58 8.54
N THR A 223 -16.55 3.54 7.79
CA THR A 223 -16.96 3.76 6.40
C THR A 223 -16.62 2.56 5.52
N ALA A 224 -15.44 2.00 5.70
CA ALA A 224 -15.00 0.81 4.97
C ALA A 224 -15.90 -0.40 5.23
N ARG A 225 -16.26 -0.65 6.49
CA ARG A 225 -17.16 -1.73 6.88
C ARG A 225 -18.52 -1.58 6.20
N SER A 226 -19.13 -0.41 6.31
CA SER A 226 -20.45 -0.14 5.74
C SER A 226 -20.46 -0.31 4.22
N LEU A 227 -19.43 0.18 3.55
CA LEU A 227 -19.36 0.20 2.09
C LEU A 227 -18.87 -1.12 1.48
N SER A 228 -18.14 -1.95 2.20
CA SER A 228 -17.72 -3.27 1.71
C SER A 228 -18.90 -4.20 1.48
N TRP A 229 -19.94 -4.12 2.30
CA TRP A 229 -21.16 -4.92 2.16
C TRP A 229 -21.89 -4.68 0.84
N ILE A 230 -21.94 -3.45 0.39
CA ILE A 230 -22.57 -3.10 -0.91
C ILE A 230 -21.57 -3.19 -2.07
N GLY A 231 -20.33 -3.60 -1.81
CA GLY A 231 -19.27 -3.70 -2.82
C GLY A 231 -18.90 -2.35 -3.42
N GLY A 232 -19.21 -1.26 -2.74
CA GLY A 232 -19.00 0.09 -3.23
C GLY A 232 -17.70 0.75 -2.77
N LYS A 233 -16.94 0.12 -1.87
CA LYS A 233 -15.66 0.64 -1.45
C LYS A 233 -14.61 0.38 -2.52
N LEU A 234 -14.07 1.44 -3.07
CA LEU A 234 -12.97 1.39 -4.03
C LEU A 234 -11.65 1.92 -3.44
N HIS A 235 -11.66 2.41 -2.22
CA HIS A 235 -10.45 2.79 -1.55
C HIS A 235 -9.57 1.56 -1.37
N TYR A 236 -8.47 1.57 -2.05
CA TYR A 236 -7.42 0.58 -1.99
C TYR A 236 -6.68 0.67 -0.66
N GLY A 237 -6.63 1.82 -0.09
CA GLY A 237 -6.19 2.18 1.21
C GLY A 237 -4.77 1.92 1.42
N HIS A 238 -3.85 2.33 0.97
CA HIS A 238 -2.53 2.45 1.49
C HIS A 238 -2.09 1.28 2.30
N PRO A 239 -1.06 0.91 2.41
CA PRO A 239 -0.27 -0.28 2.50
C PRO A 239 -0.83 -1.43 3.35
N ASP A 240 -1.96 -1.28 3.99
CA ASP A 240 -2.71 -2.31 4.69
C ASP A 240 -3.52 -3.24 3.76
N PHE A 241 -3.45 -3.03 2.44
CA PHE A 241 -4.07 -3.91 1.47
C PHE A 241 -3.10 -4.92 0.88
N LEU A 242 -3.57 -6.16 0.78
CA LEU A 242 -2.94 -7.15 -0.08
C LEU A 242 -3.56 -7.10 -1.48
N ASN A 243 -2.72 -7.20 -2.48
CA ASN A 243 -3.12 -7.22 -3.87
C ASN A 243 -2.76 -8.56 -4.50
N ALA A 244 -3.70 -9.14 -5.25
CA ALA A 244 -3.37 -10.25 -6.12
C ALA A 244 -2.46 -9.74 -7.25
N LEU A 245 -1.26 -10.26 -7.36
CA LEU A 245 -0.25 -9.79 -8.33
C LEU A 245 -0.76 -9.86 -9.78
N PHE A 246 -1.56 -10.87 -10.08
CA PHE A 246 -2.19 -11.01 -11.39
C PHE A 246 -3.00 -9.77 -11.80
N MET A 247 -3.75 -9.18 -10.87
CA MET A 247 -4.52 -7.96 -11.16
C MET A 247 -3.62 -6.73 -11.25
N ASN A 248 -2.56 -6.68 -10.45
CA ASN A 248 -1.63 -5.55 -10.44
C ASN A 248 -0.79 -5.44 -11.71
N THR A 249 -0.39 -6.56 -12.30
CA THR A 249 0.38 -6.54 -13.55
C THR A 249 -0.39 -5.97 -14.74
N ARG A 250 -1.71 -5.81 -14.61
CA ARG A 250 -2.55 -5.19 -15.65
C ARG A 250 -2.60 -3.66 -15.58
N GLY A 251 -1.95 -3.04 -14.62
CA GLY A 251 -1.97 -1.58 -14.50
C GLY A 251 -1.07 -1.03 -13.38
N GLY A 252 -0.24 -1.88 -12.79
CA GLY A 252 0.62 -1.54 -11.68
C GLY A 252 -0.10 -1.62 -10.33
N VAL A 253 0.67 -1.44 -9.24
CA VAL A 253 0.17 -1.45 -7.85
C VAL A 253 -0.36 -0.10 -7.42
N SER A 254 0.09 0.96 -8.07
CA SER A 254 -0.30 2.34 -7.78
C SER A 254 -0.48 3.10 -9.09
N LYS A 255 -1.33 4.14 -9.11
CA LYS A 255 -1.51 4.92 -10.33
C LYS A 255 -0.37 5.93 -10.50
N ALA A 256 0.45 5.69 -11.49
CA ALA A 256 1.55 6.53 -11.92
C ALA A 256 1.11 7.46 -13.06
N GLN A 257 0.41 8.52 -12.73
CA GLN A 257 -0.02 9.53 -13.70
C GLN A 257 0.01 10.91 -13.05
N LYS A 258 0.51 11.90 -13.78
CA LYS A 258 0.57 13.28 -13.30
C LYS A 258 -0.83 13.76 -12.89
N GLY A 259 -0.93 14.37 -11.73
CA GLY A 259 -2.20 14.82 -11.13
C GLY A 259 -2.93 13.74 -10.31
N LEU A 260 -2.89 12.49 -10.73
CA LEU A 260 -3.57 11.40 -10.04
C LEU A 260 -2.71 10.70 -8.97
N HIS A 261 -1.41 10.99 -8.94
CA HIS A 261 -0.46 10.40 -7.97
C HIS A 261 -0.72 10.82 -6.52
N LEU A 262 -1.50 11.86 -6.30
CA LEU A 262 -1.84 12.34 -4.95
C LEU A 262 -2.73 11.37 -4.18
N ASN A 263 -3.59 10.63 -4.89
CA ASN A 263 -4.45 9.55 -4.37
C ASN A 263 -4.28 8.30 -5.24
N GLU A 264 -3.05 7.89 -5.41
CA GLU A 264 -2.66 6.76 -6.26
C GLU A 264 -3.32 5.44 -5.85
N ASP A 265 -3.54 5.26 -4.56
CA ASP A 265 -4.15 4.10 -3.94
C ASP A 265 -5.65 3.97 -4.29
N ILE A 266 -6.42 5.02 -4.14
CA ILE A 266 -7.84 5.04 -4.52
C ILE A 266 -7.98 4.78 -6.01
N TYR A 267 -7.12 5.39 -6.82
CA TYR A 267 -7.17 5.23 -8.26
C TYR A 267 -6.77 3.81 -8.71
N ALA A 268 -5.83 3.17 -8.03
CA ALA A 268 -5.49 1.76 -8.26
C ALA A 268 -6.68 0.84 -7.94
N GLY A 269 -7.43 1.12 -6.86
CA GLY A 269 -8.68 0.44 -6.53
C GLY A 269 -9.74 0.61 -7.62
N MET A 270 -9.94 1.83 -8.13
CA MET A 270 -10.85 2.10 -9.24
C MET A 270 -10.47 1.30 -10.50
N ASN A 271 -9.19 1.23 -10.82
CA ASN A 271 -8.71 0.45 -11.95
C ASN A 271 -8.94 -1.05 -11.78
N ALA A 272 -8.65 -1.59 -10.60
CA ALA A 272 -8.87 -3.01 -10.31
C ALA A 272 -10.35 -3.37 -10.46
N PHE A 273 -11.22 -2.53 -9.93
CA PHE A 273 -12.67 -2.70 -10.05
C PHE A 273 -13.16 -2.57 -11.49
N GLY A 274 -12.73 -1.55 -12.22
CA GLY A 274 -13.07 -1.34 -13.63
C GLY A 274 -12.61 -2.47 -14.55
N ARG A 275 -11.65 -3.30 -14.10
CA ARG A 275 -11.16 -4.49 -14.80
C ARG A 275 -11.83 -5.79 -14.36
N GLY A 276 -12.91 -5.69 -13.60
CA GLY A 276 -13.69 -6.83 -13.14
C GLY A 276 -13.15 -7.50 -11.88
N GLY A 277 -12.24 -6.87 -11.13
CA GLY A 277 -11.80 -7.34 -9.83
C GLY A 277 -12.69 -6.84 -8.70
N ARG A 278 -12.87 -7.64 -7.65
CA ARG A 278 -13.55 -7.22 -6.41
C ARG A 278 -12.56 -6.68 -5.40
N ILE A 279 -13.03 -5.75 -4.57
CA ILE A 279 -12.32 -5.29 -3.38
C ILE A 279 -13.09 -5.81 -2.16
N LYS A 280 -12.38 -6.48 -1.26
CA LYS A 280 -12.92 -7.02 -0.01
C LYS A 280 -12.29 -6.32 1.18
N HIS A 281 -13.06 -6.07 2.23
CA HIS A 281 -12.55 -5.52 3.49
C HIS A 281 -12.66 -6.57 4.59
N ILE A 282 -11.58 -6.71 5.36
CA ILE A 282 -11.50 -7.60 6.51
C ILE A 282 -11.22 -6.80 7.80
N GLU A 283 -11.72 -7.27 8.92
CA GLU A 283 -11.62 -6.57 10.19
C GLU A 283 -10.72 -7.26 11.21
N TYR A 284 -10.45 -8.54 11.03
CA TYR A 284 -9.66 -9.33 11.97
C TYR A 284 -8.15 -9.09 11.85
N TYR A 285 -7.71 -8.44 10.80
CA TYR A 285 -6.33 -8.05 10.54
C TYR A 285 -6.21 -6.54 10.55
N GLN A 286 -5.15 -6.03 11.13
CA GLN A 286 -4.91 -4.59 11.22
C GLN A 286 -3.44 -4.24 11.03
N CYS A 287 -3.19 -3.04 10.52
CA CYS A 287 -1.86 -2.48 10.34
C CYS A 287 -1.70 -1.21 11.17
N GLY A 288 -0.62 -1.09 11.92
CA GLY A 288 -0.31 0.10 12.67
C GLY A 288 0.32 1.17 11.79
N LYS A 289 -0.05 2.43 11.99
CA LYS A 289 0.46 3.58 11.24
C LYS A 289 0.90 4.70 12.18
N GLY A 290 2.12 5.18 11.99
CA GLY A 290 2.61 6.39 12.63
C GLY A 290 2.09 7.64 11.92
N ARG A 291 1.67 8.64 12.68
CA ARG A 291 1.28 9.94 12.16
C ARG A 291 2.09 11.04 12.84
N ASP A 292 2.51 12.00 12.03
CA ASP A 292 2.97 13.27 12.55
C ASP A 292 1.75 14.12 12.96
N LEU A 293 1.76 14.62 14.18
CA LEU A 293 0.62 15.26 14.82
C LEU A 293 0.70 16.80 14.77
N GLY A 294 1.63 17.36 14.00
CA GLY A 294 1.69 18.79 13.77
C GLY A 294 0.49 19.32 12.99
N PHE A 295 -0.08 20.46 13.41
CA PHE A 295 -1.22 21.07 12.71
C PHE A 295 -0.94 21.31 11.22
N GLY A 296 0.25 21.81 10.89
CA GLY A 296 0.67 22.02 9.50
C GLY A 296 0.72 20.74 8.69
N THR A 297 1.15 19.63 9.28
CA THR A 297 1.23 18.31 8.63
C THR A 297 -0.17 17.76 8.35
N ILE A 298 -1.09 17.91 9.31
CA ILE A 298 -2.50 17.51 9.15
C ILE A 298 -3.15 18.31 8.01
N LEU A 299 -2.91 19.63 7.97
CA LEU A 299 -3.45 20.49 6.92
C LEU A 299 -2.88 20.14 5.54
N ASN A 300 -1.57 19.92 5.44
CA ASN A 300 -0.92 19.50 4.21
C ASN A 300 -1.46 18.15 3.71
N PHE A 301 -1.66 17.20 4.62
CA PHE A 301 -2.26 15.90 4.29
C PHE A 301 -3.70 16.05 3.77
N GLN A 302 -4.50 16.89 4.42
CA GLN A 302 -5.87 17.18 4.00
C GLN A 302 -5.92 17.83 2.62
N THR A 303 -5.01 18.77 2.36
CA THR A 303 -4.88 19.44 1.05
C THR A 303 -4.47 18.44 -0.03
N LYS A 304 -3.52 17.55 0.27
CA LYS A 304 -3.11 16.48 -0.64
C LYS A 304 -4.30 15.59 -1.03
N ILE A 305 -5.07 15.10 -0.04
CA ILE A 305 -6.24 14.26 -0.30
C ILE A 305 -7.27 15.01 -1.15
N GLY A 306 -7.59 16.24 -0.78
CA GLY A 306 -8.57 17.06 -1.51
C GLY A 306 -8.16 17.30 -2.96
N SER A 307 -6.91 17.65 -3.20
CA SER A 307 -6.40 17.84 -4.57
C SER A 307 -6.48 16.55 -5.38
N GLY A 308 -6.08 15.42 -4.80
CA GLY A 308 -6.16 14.12 -5.46
C GLY A 308 -7.58 13.67 -5.79
N MET A 309 -8.53 13.90 -4.88
CA MET A 309 -9.95 13.61 -5.13
C MET A 309 -10.53 14.50 -6.23
N GLY A 310 -10.14 15.78 -6.27
CA GLY A 310 -10.53 16.70 -7.35
C GLY A 310 -10.07 16.23 -8.72
N GLU A 311 -8.80 15.82 -8.84
CA GLU A 311 -8.24 15.27 -10.08
C GLU A 311 -8.93 13.98 -10.50
N GLN A 312 -9.26 13.10 -9.56
CA GLN A 312 -9.95 11.85 -9.85
C GLN A 312 -11.36 12.07 -10.40
N MET A 313 -12.09 13.07 -9.91
CA MET A 313 -13.42 13.43 -10.42
C MET A 313 -13.40 13.82 -11.91
N LEU A 314 -12.28 14.36 -12.38
CA LEU A 314 -12.10 14.75 -13.78
C LEU A 314 -11.61 13.60 -14.67
N SER A 315 -11.37 12.42 -14.08
CA SER A 315 -10.86 11.27 -14.82
C SER A 315 -11.95 10.55 -15.61
N ARG A 316 -11.54 9.91 -16.72
CA ARG A 316 -12.43 9.06 -17.53
C ARG A 316 -12.93 7.84 -16.76
N GLU A 317 -12.10 7.31 -15.89
CA GLU A 317 -12.41 6.15 -15.06
C GLU A 317 -13.54 6.48 -14.07
N TYR A 318 -13.52 7.66 -13.48
CA TYR A 318 -14.59 8.12 -12.60
C TYR A 318 -15.92 8.24 -13.37
N TYR A 319 -15.89 8.86 -14.53
CA TYR A 319 -17.08 8.97 -15.40
C TYR A 319 -17.60 7.58 -15.81
N TYR A 320 -16.70 6.70 -16.26
CA TYR A 320 -17.05 5.36 -16.67
C TYR A 320 -17.72 4.57 -15.55
N LEU A 321 -17.13 4.56 -14.35
CA LEU A 321 -17.70 3.90 -13.18
C LEU A 321 -19.06 4.50 -12.81
N GLY A 322 -19.24 5.83 -12.93
CA GLY A 322 -20.51 6.50 -12.71
C GLY A 322 -21.62 6.04 -13.66
N THR A 323 -21.27 5.64 -14.88
CA THR A 323 -22.24 5.13 -15.85
C THR A 323 -22.54 3.63 -15.71
N GLN A 324 -21.66 2.87 -15.04
CA GLN A 324 -21.76 1.41 -14.92
C GLN A 324 -22.29 0.96 -13.56
N LEU A 325 -22.06 1.74 -12.52
CA LEU A 325 -22.44 1.39 -11.16
C LEU A 325 -23.94 1.68 -10.91
N PRO A 326 -24.65 0.81 -10.17
CA PRO A 326 -25.96 1.15 -9.66
C PRO A 326 -25.85 2.30 -8.67
N VAL A 327 -26.97 3.02 -8.47
CA VAL A 327 -27.02 4.28 -7.72
C VAL A 327 -26.48 4.15 -6.29
N ASP A 328 -26.80 3.06 -5.60
CA ASP A 328 -26.34 2.77 -4.23
C ASP A 328 -24.81 2.69 -4.14
N ARG A 329 -24.18 2.05 -5.11
CA ARG A 329 -22.71 1.97 -5.18
C ARG A 329 -22.08 3.28 -5.66
N PHE A 330 -22.73 3.95 -6.60
CA PHE A 330 -22.25 5.25 -7.07
C PHE A 330 -22.30 6.32 -5.98
N LEU A 331 -23.26 6.26 -5.07
CA LEU A 331 -23.31 7.16 -3.90
C LEU A 331 -22.05 7.07 -3.04
N THR A 332 -21.41 5.90 -2.96
CA THR A 332 -20.13 5.74 -2.28
C THR A 332 -19.03 6.60 -2.92
N PHE A 333 -18.97 6.57 -4.24
CA PHE A 333 -18.07 7.42 -5.00
C PHE A 333 -18.36 8.89 -4.81
N TYR A 334 -19.64 9.24 -4.82
CA TYR A 334 -20.06 10.60 -4.59
C TYR A 334 -19.59 11.11 -3.24
N TYR A 335 -19.79 10.35 -2.17
CA TYR A 335 -19.33 10.73 -0.83
C TYR A 335 -17.82 10.74 -0.69
N GLY A 336 -17.13 9.86 -1.37
CA GLY A 336 -15.66 9.80 -1.38
C GLY A 336 -15.00 10.96 -2.14
N HIS A 337 -15.68 11.61 -3.06
CA HIS A 337 -15.13 12.67 -3.93
C HIS A 337 -15.88 13.99 -3.79
N PRO A 338 -17.02 14.22 -4.48
CA PRO A 338 -17.75 15.49 -4.32
C PRO A 338 -18.19 15.75 -2.90
N GLY A 339 -18.69 14.73 -2.20
CA GLY A 339 -19.13 14.84 -0.82
C GLY A 339 -18.04 15.28 0.14
N PHE A 340 -16.78 14.85 -0.08
CA PHE A 340 -15.63 15.31 0.68
C PHE A 340 -15.43 16.83 0.56
N HIS A 341 -15.50 17.37 -0.64
CA HIS A 341 -15.36 18.80 -0.88
C HIS A 341 -16.52 19.60 -0.28
N ILE A 342 -17.76 19.12 -0.48
CA ILE A 342 -18.96 19.73 0.09
C ILE A 342 -18.88 19.76 1.62
N ASN A 343 -18.48 18.66 2.25
CA ASN A 343 -18.30 18.59 3.70
C ASN A 343 -17.25 19.59 4.19
N ASN A 344 -16.12 19.71 3.52
CA ASN A 344 -15.09 20.69 3.87
C ASN A 344 -15.61 22.14 3.74
N ILE A 345 -16.37 22.45 2.69
CA ILE A 345 -17.01 23.78 2.53
C ILE A 345 -17.96 24.06 3.69
N ILE A 346 -18.82 23.11 4.06
CA ILE A 346 -19.76 23.27 5.17
C ILE A 346 -19.02 23.51 6.49
N VAL A 347 -17.94 22.75 6.76
CA VAL A 347 -17.12 22.92 7.96
C VAL A 347 -16.49 24.31 8.00
N ILE A 348 -15.89 24.78 6.90
CA ILE A 348 -15.28 26.09 6.83
C ILE A 348 -16.32 27.19 7.06
N LEU A 349 -17.47 27.11 6.41
CA LEU A 349 -18.57 28.07 6.58
C LEU A 349 -19.09 28.08 8.02
N SER A 350 -19.24 26.91 8.65
CA SER A 350 -19.71 26.84 10.04
C SER A 350 -18.73 27.51 11.02
N ILE A 351 -17.42 27.32 10.81
CA ILE A 351 -16.39 28.01 11.61
C ILE A 351 -16.47 29.53 11.41
N GLN A 352 -16.61 30.00 10.18
CA GLN A 352 -16.73 31.43 9.89
C GLN A 352 -17.97 32.05 10.53
N VAL A 353 -19.13 31.38 10.43
CA VAL A 353 -20.38 31.82 11.08
C VAL A 353 -20.21 31.86 12.60
N PHE A 354 -19.58 30.84 13.18
CA PHE A 354 -19.29 30.82 14.62
C PHE A 354 -18.41 31.99 15.05
N MET A 355 -17.36 32.28 14.30
CA MET A 355 -16.46 33.41 14.58
C MET A 355 -17.19 34.76 14.51
N LEU A 356 -18.05 34.95 13.50
CA LEU A 356 -18.86 36.15 13.36
C LEU A 356 -19.87 36.29 14.50
N ALA A 357 -20.58 35.24 14.84
CA ALA A 357 -21.53 35.21 15.96
C ALA A 357 -20.83 35.51 17.29
N SER A 358 -19.66 34.91 17.55
CA SER A 358 -18.89 35.16 18.76
C SER A 358 -18.41 36.62 18.85
N LYS A 359 -18.05 37.21 17.73
CA LYS A 359 -17.70 38.65 17.71
C LYS A 359 -18.87 39.53 18.04
N CYS A 360 -20.06 39.28 17.45
CA CYS A 360 -21.30 40.06 17.72
C CYS A 360 -21.84 39.87 19.15
N THR A 361 -21.44 38.82 19.87
CA THR A 361 -21.86 38.59 21.27
C THR A 361 -20.92 39.19 22.30
N LEU A 362 -19.69 39.54 21.86
CA LEU A 362 -18.65 40.14 22.72
C LEU A 362 -18.60 41.69 22.61
N GLU A 363 -19.30 42.29 21.63
CA GLU A 363 -19.61 43.69 21.51
C GLU A 363 -20.98 44.00 22.17
#